data_0d3635678813b02bb6873b7c134ff630
#
_entry.id   0d3635678813b02bb6873b7c134ff630
#
_cell.length_a   1.000
_cell.length_b   1.000
_cell.length_c   1.000
_cell.angle_alpha   90.00
_cell.angle_beta   90.00
_cell.angle_gamma   90.00
#
_symmetry.space_group_name_H-M   'P 1'
#
loop_
_entity.id
_entity.type
_entity.pdbx_description
1 polymer ?
#
loop_
_entity_poly.entity_id
_entity_poly.type
_entity_poly.pdbx_seq_one_letter_code
_entity_poly.pdbx_strand_id
1 'polypeptide(L)' 'MKINFSANLETIRKSKKISQEELAELIGVSRQTIYKWEADICLPNLNKIEKLLEVLNVSIEKLLL' A
#
# COMPACT_ATOMS: atom_id res chain seq x y z
N MET A 1 15.21 4.68 -12.68
CA MET A 1 14.65 4.19 -11.39
C MET A 1 13.39 3.39 -11.64
N LYS A 2 13.31 2.22 -11.07
CA LYS A 2 12.13 1.36 -11.21
C LYS A 2 11.29 1.41 -9.94
N ILE A 3 10.01 1.69 -10.09
CA ILE A 3 9.06 1.73 -8.97
C ILE A 3 8.35 0.38 -8.90
N ASN A 4 8.43 -0.25 -7.73
CA ASN A 4 7.82 -1.56 -7.47
C ASN A 4 6.72 -1.47 -6.40
N PHE A 5 5.90 -0.43 -6.47
CA PHE A 5 4.90 -0.15 -5.45
C PHE A 5 3.97 -1.32 -5.18
N SER A 6 3.37 -1.90 -6.23
CA SER A 6 2.37 -2.96 -6.06
C SER A 6 2.91 -4.16 -5.30
N ALA A 7 4.06 -4.67 -5.76
CA ALA A 7 4.68 -5.84 -5.13
C ALA A 7 5.11 -5.52 -3.70
N ASN A 8 5.70 -4.34 -3.50
CA ASN A 8 6.15 -3.93 -2.18
C ASN A 8 4.99 -3.77 -1.20
N LEU A 9 3.90 -3.16 -1.66
CA LEU A 9 2.72 -2.98 -0.80
C LEU A 9 2.20 -4.32 -0.30
N GLU A 10 2.04 -5.27 -1.20
CA GLU A 10 1.54 -6.59 -0.83
C GLU A 10 2.50 -7.28 0.14
N THR A 11 3.79 -7.25 -0.15
CA THR A 11 4.81 -7.87 0.70
C THR A 11 4.82 -7.25 2.10
N ILE A 12 4.82 -5.93 2.18
CA ILE A 12 4.84 -5.23 3.46
C ILE A 12 3.56 -5.52 4.24
N ARG A 13 2.41 -5.43 3.58
CA ARG A 13 1.13 -5.69 4.23
C ARG A 13 1.10 -7.11 4.84
N LYS A 14 1.52 -8.10 4.07
CA LYS A 14 1.54 -9.49 4.53
C LYS A 14 2.53 -9.70 5.67
N SER A 15 3.67 -9.00 5.62
CA SER A 15 4.65 -9.09 6.69
C SER A 15 4.12 -8.54 8.01
N LYS A 16 3.18 -7.60 7.94
CA LYS A 16 2.51 -7.04 9.12
C LYS A 16 1.29 -7.87 9.52
N LYS A 17 0.97 -8.92 8.78
CA LYS A 17 -0.16 -9.81 9.03
C LYS A 17 -1.50 -9.06 9.01
N ILE A 18 -1.63 -8.14 8.08
CA ILE A 18 -2.84 -7.34 7.89
C ILE A 18 -3.53 -7.79 6.61
N SER A 19 -4.85 -7.95 6.64
CA SER A 19 -5.61 -8.27 5.45
C SER A 19 -5.79 -7.02 4.58
N GLN A 20 -6.19 -7.22 3.31
CA GLN A 20 -6.52 -6.09 2.44
C GLN A 20 -7.66 -5.27 3.04
N GLU A 21 -8.64 -5.92 3.63
CA GLU A 21 -9.77 -5.24 4.26
C GLU A 21 -9.33 -4.39 5.45
N GLU A 22 -8.46 -4.94 6.30
CA GLU A 22 -7.93 -4.20 7.44
C GLU A 22 -7.13 -2.99 7.01
N LEU A 23 -6.29 -3.15 6.00
CA LEU A 23 -5.50 -2.03 5.49
C LEU A 23 -6.43 -0.96 4.90
N ALA A 24 -7.45 -1.38 4.17
CA ALA A 24 -8.42 -0.46 3.58
C ALA A 24 -9.09 0.40 4.67
N GLU A 25 -9.48 -0.21 5.77
CA GLU A 25 -10.07 0.52 6.90
C GLU A 25 -9.10 1.53 7.47
N LEU A 26 -7.85 1.14 7.65
CA LEU A 26 -6.83 2.02 8.22
C LEU A 26 -6.52 3.21 7.31
N ILE A 27 -6.58 3.01 6.01
CA ILE A 27 -6.30 4.06 5.02
C ILE A 27 -7.54 4.91 4.73
N GLY A 28 -8.74 4.33 4.90
CA GLY A 28 -9.98 5.02 4.61
C GLY A 28 -10.42 4.86 3.16
N VAL A 29 -10.16 3.69 2.57
CA VAL A 29 -10.57 3.37 1.20
C VAL A 29 -11.29 2.02 1.21
N SER A 30 -11.83 1.62 0.06
CA SER A 30 -12.47 0.32 -0.06
C SER A 30 -11.42 -0.78 -0.21
N ARG A 31 -11.78 -2.01 0.16
CA ARG A 31 -10.91 -3.17 -0.04
C ARG A 31 -10.52 -3.32 -1.52
N GLN A 32 -11.47 -3.03 -2.40
CA GLN A 32 -11.23 -3.11 -3.84
C GLN A 32 -10.13 -2.16 -4.29
N THR A 33 -10.03 -0.98 -3.65
CA THR A 33 -8.97 -0.02 -3.93
C THR A 33 -7.61 -0.61 -3.58
N ILE A 34 -7.48 -1.25 -2.42
CA ILE A 34 -6.23 -1.92 -2.02
C ILE A 34 -5.88 -3.00 -3.03
N TYR A 35 -6.87 -3.82 -3.41
CA TYR A 35 -6.65 -4.86 -4.41
C TYR A 35 -6.08 -4.29 -5.70
N LYS A 36 -6.67 -3.20 -6.20
CA LYS A 36 -6.23 -2.57 -7.45
C LYS A 36 -4.80 -2.04 -7.34
N TRP A 37 -4.43 -1.48 -6.19
CA TRP A 37 -3.07 -1.03 -5.95
C TRP A 37 -2.09 -2.19 -5.99
N GLU A 38 -2.43 -3.29 -5.35
CA GLU A 38 -1.56 -4.48 -5.29
C GLU A 38 -1.51 -5.24 -6.62
N ALA A 39 -2.55 -5.11 -7.42
CA ALA A 39 -2.62 -5.74 -8.75
C ALA A 39 -2.01 -4.87 -9.85
N ASP A 40 -1.42 -3.73 -9.49
CA ASP A 40 -0.80 -2.81 -10.45
C ASP A 40 -1.79 -2.26 -11.48
N ILE A 41 -3.06 -2.13 -11.08
CA ILE A 41 -4.11 -1.60 -11.95
C ILE A 41 -4.13 -0.08 -11.87
N CYS A 42 -3.93 0.48 -10.67
CA CYS A 42 -3.83 1.93 -10.48
C CYS A 42 -2.90 2.24 -9.32
N LEU A 43 -2.49 3.50 -9.23
CA LEU A 43 -1.60 3.97 -8.17
C LEU A 43 -2.37 4.93 -7.26
N PRO A 44 -2.02 4.96 -5.97
CA PRO A 44 -2.63 5.94 -5.06
C PRO A 44 -2.07 7.34 -5.33
N ASN A 45 -2.82 8.36 -4.95
CA ASN A 45 -2.31 9.72 -4.99
C ASN A 45 -1.34 9.95 -3.83
N LEU A 46 -0.69 11.10 -3.84
CA LEU A 46 0.34 11.40 -2.85
C LEU A 46 -0.18 11.36 -1.42
N ASN A 47 -1.40 11.84 -1.18
CA ASN A 47 -1.99 11.82 0.16
C ASN A 47 -2.14 10.39 0.68
N LYS A 48 -2.52 9.46 -0.19
CA LYS A 48 -2.67 8.06 0.19
C LYS A 48 -1.31 7.38 0.39
N ILE A 49 -0.32 7.77 -0.40
CA ILE A 49 1.06 7.30 -0.20
C ILE A 49 1.54 7.69 1.21
N GLU A 50 1.35 8.94 1.60
CA GLU A 50 1.73 9.41 2.93
C GLU A 50 1.05 8.59 4.01
N LYS A 51 -0.25 8.34 3.85
CA LYS A 51 -1.03 7.56 4.81
C LYS A 51 -0.49 6.14 4.92
N LEU A 52 -0.14 5.53 3.79
CA LEU A 52 0.43 4.18 3.78
C LEU A 52 1.76 4.13 4.54
N LEU A 53 2.61 5.12 4.33
CA LEU A 53 3.89 5.17 5.05
C LEU A 53 3.68 5.24 6.55
N GLU A 54 2.72 6.05 7.00
CA GLU A 54 2.38 6.17 8.41
C GLU A 54 1.84 4.87 8.98
N VAL A 55 0.81 4.33 8.33
CA VAL A 55 0.10 3.15 8.82
C VAL A 55 1.01 1.92 8.83
N LEU A 56 1.81 1.75 7.80
CA LEU A 56 2.71 0.61 7.68
C LEU A 56 4.05 0.83 8.36
N ASN A 57 4.33 2.07 8.75
CA ASN A 57 5.57 2.46 9.44
C ASN A 57 6.80 2.06 8.63
N VAL A 58 6.81 2.44 7.36
CA VAL A 58 7.94 2.19 6.46
C VAL A 58 8.36 3.48 5.76
N SER A 59 9.58 3.49 5.24
CA SER A 59 10.08 4.63 4.47
C SER A 59 9.51 4.60 3.06
N ILE A 60 9.57 5.74 2.38
CA ILE A 60 9.11 5.84 1.02
C ILE A 60 9.93 4.95 0.08
N GLU A 61 11.24 4.83 0.33
CA GLU A 61 12.10 3.94 -0.47
C GLU A 61 11.66 2.49 -0.33
N LYS A 62 11.34 2.08 0.88
CA LYS A 62 10.88 0.72 1.16
C LYS A 62 9.60 0.41 0.38
N LEU A 63 8.69 1.37 0.32
CA LEU A 63 7.42 1.17 -0.36
C LEU A 63 7.55 1.24 -1.87
N LEU A 64 8.36 2.16 -2.40
CA LEU A 64 8.40 2.41 -3.84
C LEU A 64 9.52 1.70 -4.59
N LEU A 65 10.63 1.43 -3.95
CA LEU A 65 11.81 0.85 -4.59
C LEU A 65 12.03 -0.59 -4.20
#